data_363e61a02bf60176b6ec6585f17970c3
#
_entry.id   363e61a02bf60176b6ec6585f17970c3
#
_cell.length_a   1.000
_cell.length_b   1.000
_cell.length_c   1.000
_cell.angle_alpha   90.00
_cell.angle_beta   90.00
_cell.angle_gamma   90.00
#
_symmetry.space_group_name_H-M   'P 1'
#
loop_
_entity.id
_entity.type
_entity.pdbx_description
1 polymer ?
#
loop_
_entity_poly.entity_id
_entity_poly.type
_entity_poly.pdbx_seq_one_letter_code
_entity_poly.pdbx_strand_id
1 'polypeptide(L)'
;MTKERMEMINENLQALKPIKIDIQDEGHLHVGHAGAKSGGHFKLYIVSDMFTDISIINRHKLIYQCLDKLMKTDIHALSIKALSPKEL
;
A
#
# COMPACT_ATOMS: atom_id res chain seq x y z
N MET A 1 -8.97 3.98 -14.00
CA MET A 1 -8.30 2.71 -13.71
C MET A 1 -7.34 2.84 -12.55
N THR A 2 -6.18 3.48 -12.75
CA THR A 2 -5.20 3.67 -11.68
C THR A 2 -5.73 4.46 -10.50
N LYS A 3 -6.45 5.53 -10.78
CA LYS A 3 -7.02 6.37 -9.72
C LYS A 3 -7.99 5.58 -8.85
N GLU A 4 -8.79 4.72 -9.47
CA GLU A 4 -9.74 3.88 -8.75
C GLU A 4 -9.03 2.86 -7.87
N ARG A 5 -7.92 2.30 -8.36
CA ARG A 5 -7.12 1.36 -7.57
C ARG A 5 -6.52 2.05 -6.35
N MET A 6 -6.00 3.27 -6.53
CA MET A 6 -5.45 4.03 -5.40
C MET A 6 -6.51 4.37 -4.37
N GLU A 7 -7.72 4.70 -4.82
CA GLU A 7 -8.84 4.96 -3.92
C GLU A 7 -9.22 3.72 -3.12
N MET A 8 -9.25 2.56 -3.77
CA MET A 8 -9.55 1.30 -3.08
C MET A 8 -8.48 0.96 -2.05
N ILE A 9 -7.22 1.18 -2.39
CA ILE A 9 -6.13 0.95 -1.45
C ILE A 9 -6.28 1.85 -0.23
N ASN A 10 -6.54 3.13 -0.48
CA ASN A 10 -6.72 4.10 0.60
C ASN A 10 -7.89 3.73 1.50
N GLU A 11 -9.02 3.36 0.92
CA GLU A 11 -10.20 2.99 1.68
C GLU A 11 -9.95 1.78 2.56
N ASN A 12 -9.29 0.76 2.02
CA ASN A 12 -9.01 -0.46 2.77
C ASN A 12 -8.02 -0.24 3.91
N LEU A 13 -7.13 0.74 3.76
CA LEU A 13 -6.14 1.05 4.79
C LEU A 13 -6.67 1.97 5.88
N GLN A 14 -7.89 2.51 5.74
CA GLN A 14 -8.49 3.34 6.79
C GLN A 14 -8.71 2.55 8.08
N ALA A 15 -8.80 1.23 8.00
CA ALA A 15 -8.88 0.37 9.19
C ALA A 15 -7.67 0.54 10.12
N LEU A 16 -6.54 0.98 9.58
CA LEU A 16 -5.32 1.23 10.35
C LEU A 16 -5.25 2.65 10.91
N LYS A 17 -6.29 3.45 10.68
CA LYS A 17 -6.41 4.82 11.19
C LYS A 17 -5.15 5.66 10.91
N PRO A 18 -4.76 5.78 9.64
CA PRO A 18 -3.52 6.49 9.32
C PRO A 18 -3.61 7.98 9.65
N ILE A 19 -2.52 8.50 10.21
CA ILE A 19 -2.35 9.93 10.44
C ILE A 19 -1.95 10.56 9.12
N LYS A 20 -1.17 9.84 8.33
CA LYS A 20 -0.72 10.29 7.03
C LYS A 20 -0.65 9.07 6.11
N ILE A 21 -1.09 9.26 4.87
CA ILE A 21 -1.00 8.21 3.86
C ILE A 21 -0.73 8.84 2.50
N ASP A 22 0.20 8.24 1.77
CA ASP A 22 0.51 8.65 0.41
C ASP A 22 0.67 7.40 -0.44
N ILE A 23 0.00 7.37 -1.58
CA ILE A 23 0.04 6.25 -2.50
C ILE A 23 0.46 6.78 -3.86
N GLN A 24 1.54 6.21 -4.40
CA GLN A 24 2.04 6.61 -5.71
C GLN A 24 1.92 5.45 -6.68
N ASP A 25 1.47 5.75 -7.89
CA ASP A 25 1.42 4.78 -8.98
C ASP A 25 2.78 4.75 -9.66
N GLU A 26 3.43 3.60 -9.66
CA GLU A 26 4.71 3.41 -10.31
C GLU A 26 4.59 2.55 -11.56
N GLY A 27 3.36 2.33 -12.02
CA GLY A 27 3.11 1.51 -13.20
C GLY A 27 3.77 2.03 -14.46
N HIS A 28 3.98 3.35 -14.55
CA HIS A 28 4.65 3.96 -15.70
C HIS A 28 6.10 3.49 -15.84
N LEU A 29 6.71 3.01 -14.77
CA LEU A 29 8.08 2.48 -14.80
C LEU A 29 8.14 1.10 -15.46
N HIS A 30 6.98 0.50 -15.66
CA HIS A 30 6.86 -0.88 -16.17
C HIS A 30 6.09 -0.96 -17.49
N VAL A 31 5.88 0.17 -18.12
CA VAL A 31 5.17 0.22 -19.42
C VAL A 31 5.93 -0.65 -20.44
N GLY A 32 5.18 -1.53 -21.09
CA GLY A 32 5.77 -2.44 -22.06
C GLY A 32 6.18 -3.79 -21.50
N HIS A 33 6.21 -3.94 -20.18
CA HIS A 33 6.51 -5.22 -19.54
C HIS A 33 5.23 -6.06 -19.46
N ALA A 34 5.37 -7.37 -19.63
CA ALA A 34 4.22 -8.28 -19.62
C ALA A 34 3.43 -8.18 -18.31
N GLY A 35 4.12 -8.01 -17.19
CA GLY A 35 3.48 -7.90 -15.89
C GLY A 35 2.63 -6.65 -15.69
N ALA A 36 2.83 -5.63 -16.52
CA ALA A 36 2.10 -4.38 -16.40
C ALA A 36 0.61 -4.52 -16.69
N LYS A 37 0.20 -5.60 -17.34
CA LYS A 37 -1.19 -5.82 -17.70
C LYS A 37 -2.01 -6.49 -16.61
N SER A 38 -1.38 -7.12 -15.62
CA SER A 38 -2.06 -7.95 -14.63
C SER A 38 -2.29 -7.26 -13.29
N GLY A 39 -2.07 -5.95 -13.23
CA GLY A 39 -2.29 -5.18 -12.00
C GLY A 39 -1.31 -4.03 -11.92
N GLY A 40 -1.52 -3.16 -10.93
CA GLY A 40 -0.70 -1.97 -10.76
C GLY A 40 0.51 -2.20 -9.87
N HIS A 41 1.50 -1.32 -10.04
CA HIS A 41 2.68 -1.24 -9.17
C HIS A 41 2.55 0.05 -8.38
N PHE A 42 2.56 -0.06 -7.05
CA PHE A 42 2.30 1.08 -6.17
C PHE A 42 3.36 1.21 -5.11
N LYS A 43 3.55 2.44 -4.66
CA LYS A 43 4.42 2.77 -3.54
C LYS A 43 3.55 3.37 -2.44
N LEU A 44 3.59 2.76 -1.27
CA LEU A 44 2.78 3.18 -0.12
C LEU A 44 3.68 3.76 0.96
N TYR A 45 3.32 4.97 1.41
CA TYR A 45 3.89 5.59 2.60
C TYR A 45 2.73 5.80 3.58
N ILE A 46 2.82 5.22 4.76
CA ILE A 46 1.74 5.30 5.75
C ILE A 46 2.29 5.49 7.15
N VAL A 47 1.68 6.40 7.90
CA VAL A 47 2.03 6.67 9.28
C VAL A 47 0.80 6.40 10.14
N SER A 48 0.95 5.58 11.17
CA SER A 48 -0.16 5.25 12.06
C SER A 48 0.35 4.95 13.47
N ASP A 49 -0.40 5.39 14.48
CA ASP A 49 -0.14 5.02 15.88
C ASP A 49 -0.22 3.51 16.07
N MET A 50 -0.98 2.81 15.25
CA MET A 50 -1.12 1.36 15.34
C MET A 50 0.18 0.61 15.05
N PHE A 51 1.17 1.31 14.49
CA PHE A 51 2.49 0.71 14.22
C PHE A 51 3.48 0.89 15.37
N THR A 52 3.09 1.62 16.42
CA THR A 52 3.96 1.85 17.57
C THR A 52 4.30 0.53 18.25
N ASP A 53 5.59 0.30 18.45
CA ASP A 53 6.13 -0.92 19.06
C ASP A 53 5.83 -2.21 18.28
N ILE A 54 5.49 -2.06 17.00
CA ILE A 54 5.25 -3.18 16.10
C ILE A 54 6.45 -3.30 15.15
N SER A 55 6.96 -4.52 14.96
CA SER A 55 8.09 -4.76 14.05
C SER A 55 7.71 -4.41 12.62
N ILE A 56 8.71 -4.11 11.80
CA ILE A 56 8.48 -3.79 10.38
C ILE A 56 7.75 -4.93 9.67
N ILE A 57 8.14 -6.16 9.93
CA ILE A 57 7.49 -7.32 9.31
C ILE A 57 6.01 -7.39 9.70
N ASN A 58 5.71 -7.17 10.97
CA ASN A 58 4.33 -7.24 11.44
C ASN A 58 3.49 -6.06 10.93
N ARG A 59 4.09 -4.89 10.73
CA ARG A 59 3.40 -3.76 10.08
C ARG A 59 2.98 -4.13 8.67
N HIS A 60 3.89 -4.76 7.93
CA HIS A 60 3.60 -5.21 6.57
C HIS A 60 2.48 -6.24 6.55
N LYS A 61 2.47 -7.16 7.51
CA LYS A 61 1.39 -8.14 7.62
C LYS A 61 0.04 -7.49 7.83
N LEU A 62 -0.03 -6.47 8.68
CA LEU A 62 -1.27 -5.73 8.91
C LEU A 62 -1.75 -5.06 7.62
N ILE A 63 -0.84 -4.46 6.88
CA ILE A 63 -1.15 -3.81 5.62
C ILE A 63 -1.66 -4.82 4.60
N TYR A 64 -0.97 -5.95 4.46
CA TYR A 64 -1.39 -7.00 3.52
C TYR A 64 -2.74 -7.60 3.91
N GLN A 65 -3.05 -7.72 5.18
CA GLN A 65 -4.36 -8.19 5.62
C GLN A 65 -5.47 -7.24 5.17
N CYS A 66 -5.23 -5.93 5.28
CA CYS A 66 -6.19 -4.93 4.82
C CYS A 66 -6.39 -4.98 3.31
N LEU A 67 -5.35 -5.32 2.57
CA LEU A 67 -5.35 -5.29 1.11
C LEU A 67 -5.51 -6.67 0.47
N ASP A 68 -5.83 -7.68 1.26
CA ASP A 68 -5.81 -9.07 0.79
C ASP A 68 -6.50 -9.28 -0.56
N LYS A 69 -7.72 -8.78 -0.69
CA LYS A 69 -8.46 -8.96 -1.95
C LYS A 69 -7.83 -8.23 -3.11
N LEU A 70 -7.33 -7.01 -2.85
CA LEU A 70 -6.72 -6.20 -3.89
C LEU A 70 -5.38 -6.77 -4.36
N MET A 71 -4.66 -7.43 -3.46
CA MET A 71 -3.40 -8.08 -3.82
C MET A 71 -3.59 -9.22 -4.82
N LYS A 72 -4.80 -9.77 -4.88
CA LYS A 72 -5.11 -10.86 -5.80
C LYS A 72 -5.48 -10.37 -7.20
N THR A 73 -5.96 -9.13 -7.32
CA THR A 73 -6.51 -8.63 -8.59
C THR A 73 -5.92 -7.30 -9.04
N ASP A 74 -5.88 -6.30 -8.16
CA ASP A 74 -5.59 -4.92 -8.56
C ASP A 74 -4.15 -4.48 -8.30
N ILE A 75 -3.46 -5.16 -7.39
CA ILE A 75 -2.09 -4.81 -7.03
C ILE A 75 -1.16 -5.94 -7.43
N HIS A 76 -0.25 -5.66 -8.37
CA HIS A 76 0.77 -6.61 -8.78
C HIS A 76 1.98 -6.54 -7.87
N ALA A 77 2.39 -5.34 -7.51
CA ALA A 77 3.53 -5.12 -6.61
C ALA A 77 3.28 -3.91 -5.72
N LEU A 78 3.73 -3.99 -4.49
CA LEU A 78 3.54 -2.92 -3.51
C LEU A 78 4.83 -2.73 -2.72
N SER A 79 5.38 -1.52 -2.78
CA SER A 79 6.51 -1.10 -1.97
C SER A 79 5.95 -0.36 -0.75
N ILE A 80 6.36 -0.72 0.45
CA ILE A 80 5.76 -0.21 1.68
C ILE A 80 6.78 0.49 2.56
N LYS A 81 6.41 1.70 3.03
CA LYS A 81 7.11 2.36 4.12
C LYS A 81 6.06 2.68 5.19
N ALA A 82 6.10 1.94 6.29
CA ALA A 82 5.14 2.05 7.38
C ALA A 82 5.84 2.54 8.64
N LEU A 83 5.40 3.68 9.15
CA LEU A 83 6.03 4.35 10.28
C LEU A 83 5.03 4.60 11.39
N SER A 84 5.54 4.57 12.65
CA SER A 84 4.79 5.14 13.77
C SER A 84 5.11 6.64 13.84
N PRO A 85 4.28 7.44 14.54
CA PRO A 85 4.54 8.89 14.64
C PRO A 85 5.90 9.23 15.25
N LYS A 86 6.41 8.39 16.14
CA LYS A 86 7.72 8.62 16.77
C LYS A 86 8.88 8.49 15.80
N GLU A 87 8.66 7.85 14.67
CA GLU A 87 9.70 7.60 13.67
C GLU A 87 9.79 8.69 12.60
N LEU A 88 8.93 9.68 12.71
CA LEU A 88 8.93 10.80 11.75
C LEU A 88 10.11 11.75 11.91
#